data_21b9993dced7c481477ed1f5483b605a
#
_entry.id   21b9993dced7c481477ed1f5483b605a
#
_cell.length_a   1.000
_cell.length_b   1.000
_cell.length_c   1.000
_cell.angle_alpha   90.00
_cell.angle_beta   90.00
_cell.angle_gamma   90.00
#
_symmetry.space_group_name_H-M   'P 1'
#
loop_
_entity.id
_entity.type
_entity.pdbx_description
1 polymer ?
#
loop_
_entity_poly.entity_id
_entity_poly.type
_entity_poly.pdbx_seq_one_letter_code
_entity_poly.pdbx_strand_id
1 'polypeptide(L)' 'MTGDEALAKLLAIKARQDNPNRHRGWEDDHVEADQVLTDFLQALGLKELVETFESIRKWYS' A
#
# COMPACT_ATOMS: atom_id res chain seq x y z
N MET A 1 1.54 -11.80 -7.10
CA MET A 1 1.76 -10.43 -7.60
C MET A 1 3.23 -10.25 -7.96
N THR A 2 3.53 -9.69 -9.10
CA THR A 2 4.90 -9.38 -9.50
C THR A 2 5.28 -7.97 -9.08
N GLY A 3 6.58 -7.65 -9.12
CA GLY A 3 7.04 -6.29 -8.83
C GLY A 3 6.44 -5.27 -9.79
N ASP A 4 6.30 -5.62 -11.06
CA ASP A 4 5.68 -4.73 -12.07
C ASP A 4 4.21 -4.49 -11.75
N GLU A 5 3.50 -5.51 -11.30
CA GLU A 5 2.10 -5.37 -10.91
C GLU A 5 1.97 -4.47 -9.68
N ALA A 6 2.82 -4.68 -8.69
CA ALA A 6 2.81 -3.86 -7.49
C ALA A 6 3.10 -2.40 -7.84
N LEU A 7 4.09 -2.16 -8.70
CA LEU A 7 4.42 -0.81 -9.14
C LEU A 7 3.24 -0.16 -9.87
N ALA A 8 2.59 -0.90 -10.76
CA ALA A 8 1.44 -0.38 -11.50
C ALA A 8 0.31 0.04 -10.54
N LYS A 9 0.06 -0.77 -9.52
CA LYS A 9 -0.97 -0.44 -8.52
C LYS A 9 -0.60 0.80 -7.72
N LEU A 10 0.65 0.93 -7.32
CA LEU A 10 1.11 2.11 -6.58
C LEU A 10 1.04 3.36 -7.44
N LEU A 11 1.39 3.26 -8.72
CA LEU A 11 1.30 4.39 -9.64
C LEU A 11 -0.15 4.83 -9.85
N ALA A 12 -1.08 3.88 -9.89
CA ALA A 12 -2.50 4.21 -10.00
C ALA A 12 -2.99 4.96 -8.75
N ILE A 13 -2.54 4.55 -7.57
CA ILE A 13 -2.89 5.24 -6.32
C ILE A 13 -2.31 6.65 -6.32
N LYS A 14 -1.06 6.78 -6.73
CA LYS A 14 -0.40 8.09 -6.81
C LYS A 14 -1.14 9.03 -7.77
N ALA A 15 -1.57 8.51 -8.91
CA ALA A 15 -2.30 9.32 -9.89
C ALA A 15 -3.63 9.81 -9.33
N ARG A 16 -4.33 8.99 -8.54
CA ARG A 16 -5.55 9.42 -7.88
C ARG A 16 -5.29 10.49 -6.84
N GLN A 17 -4.21 10.34 -6.09
CA GLN A 17 -3.84 11.31 -5.06
C GLN A 17 -3.51 12.66 -5.66
N ASP A 18 -2.91 12.68 -6.85
CA ASP A 18 -2.54 13.91 -7.53
C ASP A 18 -3.73 14.59 -8.25
N ASN A 19 -4.89 13.93 -8.30
CA ASN A 19 -6.07 14.47 -8.97
C ASN A 19 -6.71 15.57 -8.09
N PRO A 20 -6.82 16.80 -8.57
CA PRO A 20 -7.36 17.90 -7.76
C PRO A 20 -8.85 17.78 -7.48
N ASN A 21 -9.57 16.95 -8.21
CA ASN A 21 -11.02 16.81 -8.06
C ASN A 21 -11.44 15.63 -7.18
N ARG A 22 -10.48 14.91 -6.65
CA ARG A 22 -10.77 13.74 -5.83
C ARG A 22 -11.34 14.15 -4.47
N HIS A 23 -12.16 13.29 -3.90
CA HIS A 23 -12.77 13.51 -2.59
C HIS A 23 -12.24 12.58 -1.49
N ARG A 24 -11.44 11.58 -1.85
CA ARG A 24 -10.88 10.64 -0.88
C ARG A 24 -9.71 11.28 -0.14
N GLY A 25 -9.59 10.95 1.14
CA GLY A 25 -8.47 11.44 1.94
C GLY A 25 -7.16 10.72 1.63
N TRP A 26 -6.05 11.39 1.90
CA TRP A 26 -4.73 10.79 1.73
C TRP A 26 -4.52 9.57 2.63
N GLU A 27 -5.20 9.54 3.77
CA GLU A 27 -5.12 8.41 4.69
C GLU A 27 -5.61 7.13 4.04
N ASP A 28 -6.71 7.18 3.28
CA ASP A 28 -7.22 6.03 2.54
C ASP A 28 -6.23 5.55 1.51
N ASP A 29 -5.56 6.47 0.83
CA ASP A 29 -4.55 6.12 -0.17
C ASP A 29 -3.35 5.44 0.47
N HIS A 30 -2.93 5.90 1.64
CA HIS A 30 -1.83 5.26 2.35
C HIS A 30 -2.19 3.84 2.79
N VAL A 31 -3.40 3.63 3.27
CA VAL A 31 -3.84 2.29 3.66
C VAL A 31 -3.80 1.36 2.45
N GLU A 32 -4.30 1.82 1.31
CA GLU A 32 -4.31 1.00 0.10
C GLU A 32 -2.90 0.73 -0.40
N ALA A 33 -2.03 1.74 -0.39
CA ALA A 33 -0.63 1.58 -0.80
C ALA A 33 0.10 0.60 0.11
N ASP A 34 -0.10 0.72 1.42
CA ASP A 34 0.50 -0.21 2.38
C ASP A 34 0.04 -1.64 2.10
N GLN A 35 -1.24 -1.82 1.77
CA GLN A 35 -1.78 -3.15 1.48
C GLN A 35 -1.14 -3.74 0.22
N VAL A 36 -0.95 -2.95 -0.81
CA VAL A 36 -0.27 -3.41 -2.03
C VAL A 36 1.14 -3.89 -1.70
N LEU A 37 1.86 -3.10 -0.92
CA LEU A 37 3.24 -3.42 -0.58
C LEU A 37 3.32 -4.68 0.30
N THR A 38 2.47 -4.80 1.31
CA THR A 38 2.48 -5.98 2.18
C THR A 38 2.06 -7.23 1.43
N ASP A 39 1.08 -7.15 0.54
CA ASP A 39 0.68 -8.28 -0.29
C ASP A 39 1.84 -8.77 -1.15
N PHE A 40 2.58 -7.83 -1.75
CA PHE A 40 3.73 -8.18 -2.56
C PHE A 40 4.82 -8.85 -1.72
N LEU A 41 5.12 -8.31 -0.56
CA LEU A 41 6.13 -8.88 0.34
C LEU A 41 5.73 -10.28 0.81
N GLN A 42 4.46 -10.50 1.11
CA GLN A 42 3.98 -11.83 1.48
C GLN A 42 4.14 -12.83 0.34
N ALA A 43 3.88 -12.38 -0.89
CA ALA A 43 4.06 -13.24 -2.06
C ALA A 43 5.51 -13.66 -2.26
N LEU A 44 6.46 -12.88 -1.73
CA LEU A 44 7.88 -13.22 -1.75
C LEU A 44 8.29 -14.12 -0.58
N GLY A 45 7.36 -14.47 0.30
CA GLY A 45 7.66 -15.31 1.45
C GLY A 45 8.20 -14.57 2.67
N LEU A 46 8.05 -13.25 2.71
CA LEU A 46 8.58 -12.43 3.80
C LEU A 46 7.49 -12.16 4.86
N LYS A 47 6.86 -13.23 5.31
CA LYS A 47 5.72 -13.15 6.22
C LYS A 47 6.06 -12.45 7.53
N GLU A 48 7.18 -12.82 8.14
CA GLU A 48 7.57 -12.24 9.43
C GLU A 48 7.80 -10.75 9.31
N LEU A 49 8.41 -10.30 8.21
CA LEU A 49 8.63 -8.90 7.95
C LEU A 49 7.31 -8.16 7.86
N VAL A 50 6.33 -8.72 7.14
CA VAL A 50 5.02 -8.11 6.97
C VAL A 50 4.27 -8.04 8.30
N GLU A 51 4.30 -9.11 9.09
CA GLU A 51 3.64 -9.14 10.38
C GLU A 51 4.21 -8.09 11.33
N THR A 52 5.52 -7.93 11.32
CA THR A 52 6.18 -6.91 12.14
C THR A 52 5.77 -5.51 11.70
N PHE A 53 5.76 -5.27 10.39
CA PHE A 53 5.34 -3.99 9.85
C PHE A 53 3.88 -3.67 10.21
N GLU A 54 2.99 -4.62 10.07
CA GLU A 54 1.58 -4.41 10.37
C GLU A 54 1.34 -4.14 11.86
N SER A 55 2.17 -4.70 12.70
CA SER A 55 2.14 -4.43 14.13
C SER A 55 2.45 -2.95 14.41
N ILE A 56 3.37 -2.37 13.67
CA ILE A 56 3.71 -0.94 13.78
C ILE A 56 2.57 -0.07 13.25
N ARG A 57 1.90 -0.53 12.18
CA ARG A 57 0.79 0.22 11.57
C ARG A 57 -0.35 0.53 12.51
N LYS A 58 -0.52 -0.25 13.55
CA LYS A 58 -1.62 -0.04 14.50
C LYS A 58 -1.62 1.34 15.12
N TRP A 59 -0.49 2.00 15.09
CA TRP A 59 -0.35 3.32 15.68
C TRP A 59 -0.88 4.45 14.81
N TYR A 60 -1.25 4.16 13.58
CA TYR A 60 -1.81 5.15 12.66
C TYR A 60 -3.27 5.49 12.95
N SER A 61 -3.98 4.64 13.61
CA SER A 61 -5.41 4.84 13.85
C SER A 61 -5.69 5.76 15.04
#